data_0b865bed76ba3a2ca4123c387a0b51ed
#
_entry.id   0b865bed76ba3a2ca4123c387a0b51ed
#
_cell.length_a   1.000
_cell.length_b   1.000
_cell.length_c   1.000
_cell.angle_alpha   90.00
_cell.angle_beta   90.00
_cell.angle_gamma   90.00
#
_symmetry.space_group_name_H-M   'P 1'
#
loop_
_entity.id
_entity.type
_entity.pdbx_description
1 polymer ?
#
loop_
_entity_poly.entity_id
_entity_poly.type
_entity_poly.pdbx_seq_one_letter_code
_entity_poly.pdbx_strand_id
1 'polypeptide(L)'
;MSAQQWDNPPEMQIDTGTQYFAVLDTTKGEIELELFPEHAPKTVNNFVFLAQQSFYDGVTFHRVIDDFMVQTGDPTGTGRGGPGYRFEDETKNNPLKHEAKVASMANAGPNTNGSQFFITHSPQPHLNGKHTVFGKVTKGADVVDRIEKGDVIQSVEVRSESS
;
A
#
# COMPACT_ATOMS: atom_id res chain seq x y z
N MET A 1 -19.05 -7.70 8.63
CA MET A 1 -19.25 -6.28 8.33
C MET A 1 -18.98 -6.03 6.86
N SER A 2 -19.83 -5.22 6.23
CA SER A 2 -19.56 -4.81 4.87
C SER A 2 -18.39 -3.82 4.85
N ALA A 3 -17.56 -3.91 3.82
CA ALA A 3 -16.46 -2.98 3.64
C ALA A 3 -17.01 -1.57 3.40
N GLN A 4 -16.26 -0.58 3.90
CA GLN A 4 -16.59 0.82 3.62
C GLN A 4 -16.35 1.11 2.14
N GLN A 5 -17.21 1.92 1.56
CA GLN A 5 -17.14 2.28 0.15
C GLN A 5 -17.37 3.78 -0.01
N TRP A 6 -16.71 4.38 -0.98
CA TRP A 6 -16.84 5.79 -1.30
C TRP A 6 -17.06 5.95 -2.80
N ASP A 7 -17.70 7.02 -3.20
CA ASP A 7 -18.00 7.28 -4.61
C ASP A 7 -16.82 7.90 -5.36
N ASN A 8 -15.94 8.58 -4.65
CA ASN A 8 -14.81 9.31 -5.26
C ASN A 8 -13.55 9.14 -4.43
N PRO A 9 -12.37 9.28 -5.07
CA PRO A 9 -11.11 9.34 -4.31
C PRO A 9 -11.14 10.48 -3.29
N PRO A 10 -10.40 10.34 -2.18
CA PRO A 10 -10.40 11.38 -1.14
C PRO A 10 -9.77 12.67 -1.62
N GLU A 11 -10.27 13.78 -1.10
CA GLU A 11 -9.61 15.07 -1.31
C GLU A 11 -8.23 15.05 -0.67
N MET A 12 -7.34 15.90 -1.18
CA MET A 12 -5.97 15.97 -0.68
C MET A 12 -5.96 16.49 0.77
N GLN A 13 -5.52 15.64 1.70
CA GLN A 13 -5.46 15.93 3.13
C GLN A 13 -4.02 16.01 3.63
N ILE A 14 -3.10 15.37 2.93
CA ILE A 14 -1.71 15.32 3.35
C ILE A 14 -0.92 16.51 2.81
N ASP A 15 0.21 16.78 3.46
CA ASP A 15 1.18 17.77 3.01
C ASP A 15 2.33 17.04 2.33
N THR A 16 2.56 17.29 1.05
CA THR A 16 3.61 16.61 0.29
C THR A 16 5.02 16.96 0.75
N GLY A 17 5.17 18.01 1.54
CA GLY A 17 6.46 18.38 2.16
C GLY A 17 6.69 17.74 3.51
N THR A 18 5.72 16.98 4.03
CA THR A 18 5.83 16.32 5.32
C THR A 18 6.24 14.85 5.12
N GLN A 19 7.02 14.33 6.05
CA GLN A 19 7.43 12.93 6.05
C GLN A 19 6.37 12.09 6.77
N TYR A 20 5.90 11.03 6.12
CA TYR A 20 4.90 10.13 6.69
C TYR A 20 5.45 8.73 6.82
N PHE A 21 5.04 8.05 7.89
CA PHE A 21 5.33 6.65 8.14
C PHE A 21 4.03 5.92 8.44
N ALA A 22 3.93 4.68 7.98
CA ALA A 22 2.80 3.81 8.31
C ALA A 22 3.33 2.57 9.00
N VAL A 23 2.71 2.20 10.13
CA VAL A 23 3.04 0.96 10.83
C VAL A 23 1.88 -0.01 10.64
N LEU A 24 2.15 -1.10 9.95
CA LEU A 24 1.19 -2.19 9.76
C LEU A 24 1.42 -3.22 10.86
N ASP A 25 0.45 -3.38 11.73
CA ASP A 25 0.48 -4.41 12.76
C ASP A 25 -0.14 -5.67 12.16
N THR A 26 0.69 -6.66 11.89
CA THR A 26 0.23 -7.89 11.25
C THR A 26 0.33 -9.08 12.20
N THR A 27 -0.29 -10.17 11.81
CA THR A 27 -0.23 -11.42 12.59
C THR A 27 1.18 -12.02 12.67
N LYS A 28 2.12 -11.53 11.86
CA LYS A 28 3.53 -11.95 11.91
C LYS A 28 4.45 -10.92 12.56
N GLY A 29 3.94 -9.74 12.91
CA GLY A 29 4.71 -8.66 13.51
C GLY A 29 4.45 -7.33 12.83
N GLU A 30 5.22 -6.32 13.21
CA GLU A 30 5.06 -4.97 12.68
C GLU A 30 5.94 -4.73 11.46
N ILE A 31 5.36 -4.03 10.47
CA ILE A 31 6.08 -3.56 9.28
C ILE A 31 5.93 -2.05 9.25
N GLU A 32 7.05 -1.32 9.23
CA GLU A 32 7.03 0.13 9.09
C GLU A 32 7.37 0.50 7.65
N LEU A 33 6.57 1.37 7.06
CA LEU A 33 6.79 1.93 5.73
C LEU A 33 7.07 3.41 5.85
N GLU A 34 8.10 3.89 5.15
CA GLU A 34 8.22 5.31 4.86
C GLU A 34 7.47 5.59 3.58
N LEU A 35 6.58 6.58 3.60
CA LEU A 35 5.75 6.93 2.45
C LEU A 35 6.37 8.11 1.70
N PHE A 36 6.15 8.18 0.37
CA PHE A 36 6.79 9.19 -0.48
C PHE A 36 5.74 10.09 -1.16
N PRO A 37 5.12 11.02 -0.40
CA PRO A 37 4.08 11.89 -0.98
C PRO A 37 4.61 12.84 -2.05
N GLU A 38 5.92 13.16 -2.04
CA GLU A 38 6.51 14.01 -3.06
C GLU A 38 6.57 13.34 -4.43
N HIS A 39 6.56 11.99 -4.46
CA HIS A 39 6.63 11.22 -5.70
C HIS A 39 5.30 10.61 -6.10
N ALA A 40 4.43 10.35 -5.15
CA ALA A 40 3.12 9.73 -5.38
C ALA A 40 2.07 10.37 -4.47
N PRO A 41 1.77 11.66 -4.66
CA PRO A 41 0.93 12.40 -3.72
C PRO A 41 -0.49 11.85 -3.58
N LYS A 42 -1.14 11.50 -4.68
CA LYS A 42 -2.50 10.97 -4.62
C LYS A 42 -2.54 9.58 -4.01
N THR A 43 -1.54 8.76 -4.35
CA THR A 43 -1.43 7.40 -3.82
C THR A 43 -1.20 7.41 -2.32
N VAL A 44 -0.26 8.24 -1.84
CA VAL A 44 0.00 8.36 -0.40
C VAL A 44 -1.22 8.94 0.31
N ASN A 45 -1.84 9.97 -0.25
CA ASN A 45 -3.05 10.56 0.31
C ASN A 45 -4.16 9.51 0.45
N ASN A 46 -4.36 8.71 -0.58
CA ASN A 46 -5.35 7.63 -0.58
C ASN A 46 -5.05 6.60 0.52
N PHE A 47 -3.80 6.17 0.62
CA PHE A 47 -3.40 5.19 1.62
C PHE A 47 -3.61 5.74 3.03
N VAL A 48 -3.19 6.98 3.29
CA VAL A 48 -3.36 7.62 4.60
C VAL A 48 -4.84 7.74 4.94
N PHE A 49 -5.66 8.19 3.99
CA PHE A 49 -7.10 8.30 4.18
C PHE A 49 -7.72 6.95 4.59
N LEU A 50 -7.42 5.90 3.82
CA LEU A 50 -7.98 4.58 4.10
C LEU A 50 -7.50 4.04 5.45
N ALA A 51 -6.23 4.26 5.78
CA ALA A 51 -5.70 3.86 7.09
C ALA A 51 -6.42 4.56 8.23
N GLN A 52 -6.69 5.86 8.08
CA GLN A 52 -7.40 6.65 9.10
C GLN A 52 -8.85 6.22 9.26
N GLN A 53 -9.44 5.64 8.20
CA GLN A 53 -10.81 5.12 8.25
C GLN A 53 -10.87 3.68 8.77
N SER A 54 -9.74 3.14 9.22
CA SER A 54 -9.62 1.74 9.65
C SER A 54 -10.00 0.74 8.54
N PHE A 55 -9.88 1.16 7.30
CA PHE A 55 -10.27 0.36 6.13
C PHE A 55 -9.49 -0.95 6.04
N TYR A 56 -8.20 -0.90 6.42
CA TYR A 56 -7.32 -2.06 6.32
C TYR A 56 -7.40 -3.00 7.53
N ASP A 57 -8.13 -2.62 8.58
CA ASP A 57 -8.22 -3.45 9.79
C ASP A 57 -8.92 -4.77 9.47
N GLY A 58 -8.28 -5.89 9.80
CA GLY A 58 -8.82 -7.21 9.55
C GLY A 58 -8.65 -7.72 8.11
N VAL A 59 -7.95 -6.97 7.26
CA VAL A 59 -7.77 -7.34 5.85
C VAL A 59 -6.64 -8.34 5.71
N THR A 60 -6.86 -9.38 4.90
CA THR A 60 -5.89 -10.47 4.74
C THR A 60 -4.86 -10.17 3.65
N PHE A 61 -3.71 -10.84 3.76
CA PHE A 61 -2.78 -10.96 2.65
C PHE A 61 -3.30 -12.09 1.78
N HIS A 62 -4.09 -11.75 0.78
CA HIS A 62 -4.82 -12.73 -0.03
C HIS A 62 -3.96 -13.36 -1.13
N ARG A 63 -2.78 -12.79 -1.41
CA ARG A 63 -1.88 -13.31 -2.42
C ARG A 63 -0.44 -13.13 -1.94
N VAL A 64 0.27 -14.24 -1.83
CA VAL A 64 1.68 -14.25 -1.42
C VAL A 64 2.44 -15.17 -2.36
N ILE A 65 3.45 -14.63 -3.02
CA ILE A 65 4.28 -15.39 -3.96
C ILE A 65 5.74 -15.24 -3.50
N ASP A 66 6.36 -16.35 -3.12
CA ASP A 66 7.72 -16.35 -2.63
C ASP A 66 8.68 -15.72 -3.63
N ASP A 67 9.62 -14.94 -3.13
CA ASP A 67 10.63 -14.24 -3.91
C ASP A 67 10.04 -13.23 -4.90
N PHE A 68 8.75 -12.89 -4.73
CA PHE A 68 8.08 -11.89 -5.54
C PHE A 68 7.46 -10.80 -4.65
N MET A 69 6.33 -11.09 -4.00
CA MET A 69 5.63 -10.06 -3.23
C MET A 69 4.59 -10.66 -2.29
N VAL A 70 4.14 -9.82 -1.34
CA VAL A 70 2.96 -10.08 -0.51
C VAL A 70 1.93 -9.00 -0.85
N GLN A 71 0.71 -9.39 -1.21
CA GLN A 71 -0.35 -8.47 -1.65
C GLN A 71 -1.53 -8.49 -0.69
N THR A 72 -2.05 -7.32 -0.42
CA THR A 72 -3.14 -7.11 0.54
C THR A 72 -3.98 -5.88 0.13
N GLY A 73 -4.86 -5.45 1.01
CA GLY A 73 -5.63 -4.22 0.82
C GLY A 73 -7.00 -4.43 0.20
N ASP A 74 -7.38 -5.66 -0.10
CA ASP A 74 -8.73 -5.99 -0.58
C ASP A 74 -9.59 -6.43 0.61
N PRO A 75 -10.60 -5.62 1.00
CA PRO A 75 -11.43 -5.99 2.14
C PRO A 75 -12.25 -7.26 1.94
N THR A 76 -12.44 -7.69 0.69
CA THR A 76 -13.16 -8.94 0.40
C THR A 76 -12.24 -10.15 0.38
N GLY A 77 -10.93 -9.95 0.27
CA GLY A 77 -9.96 -11.05 0.21
C GLY A 77 -9.97 -11.84 -1.09
N THR A 78 -10.66 -11.37 -2.12
CA THR A 78 -10.82 -12.10 -3.40
C THR A 78 -9.84 -11.63 -4.49
N GLY A 79 -9.22 -10.48 -4.29
CA GLY A 79 -8.41 -9.81 -5.31
C GLY A 79 -9.21 -8.86 -6.19
N ARG A 80 -10.53 -8.78 -5.99
CA ARG A 80 -11.44 -7.97 -6.80
C ARG A 80 -12.07 -6.81 -6.06
N GLY A 81 -11.90 -6.74 -4.76
CA GLY A 81 -12.48 -5.68 -3.94
C GLY A 81 -11.61 -4.44 -3.88
N GLY A 82 -12.20 -3.37 -3.41
CA GLY A 82 -11.53 -2.09 -3.25
C GLY A 82 -12.41 -1.09 -2.52
N PRO A 83 -12.05 0.19 -2.58
CA PRO A 83 -12.73 1.23 -1.79
C PRO A 83 -13.95 1.85 -2.47
N GLY A 84 -14.32 1.37 -3.66
CA GLY A 84 -15.47 1.89 -4.40
C GLY A 84 -15.12 2.89 -5.49
N TYR A 85 -13.87 3.27 -5.62
CA TYR A 85 -13.39 4.22 -6.62
C TYR A 85 -12.07 3.74 -7.22
N ARG A 86 -11.65 4.40 -8.28
CA ARG A 86 -10.34 4.17 -8.92
C ARG A 86 -9.69 5.51 -9.18
N PHE A 87 -8.36 5.52 -9.27
CA PHE A 87 -7.61 6.72 -9.60
C PHE A 87 -6.39 6.38 -10.45
N GLU A 88 -5.82 7.42 -11.07
CA GLU A 88 -4.75 7.28 -12.04
C GLU A 88 -3.43 6.85 -11.43
N ASP A 89 -2.58 6.24 -12.25
CA ASP A 89 -1.21 5.89 -11.90
C ASP A 89 -0.38 7.17 -11.70
N GLU A 90 0.58 7.09 -10.81
CA GLU A 90 1.55 8.17 -10.57
C GLU A 90 2.96 7.65 -10.87
N THR A 91 3.17 7.24 -12.12
CA THR A 91 4.44 6.65 -12.56
C THR A 91 5.29 7.60 -13.40
N LYS A 92 4.67 8.57 -14.06
CA LYS A 92 5.31 9.40 -15.07
C LYS A 92 6.47 10.24 -14.52
N ASN A 93 6.30 10.85 -13.35
CA ASN A 93 7.34 11.67 -12.72
C ASN A 93 7.85 11.03 -11.42
N ASN A 94 7.68 9.73 -11.31
CA ASN A 94 8.06 8.98 -10.12
C ASN A 94 9.39 8.26 -10.39
N PRO A 95 10.48 8.66 -9.72
CA PRO A 95 11.79 8.04 -9.93
C PRO A 95 11.96 6.71 -9.20
N LEU A 96 10.98 6.33 -8.37
CA LEU A 96 11.09 5.14 -7.54
C LEU A 96 10.98 3.89 -8.39
N LYS A 97 11.81 2.90 -8.05
CA LYS A 97 11.86 1.62 -8.75
C LYS A 97 11.37 0.50 -7.84
N HIS A 98 10.98 -0.61 -8.45
CA HIS A 98 10.59 -1.80 -7.70
C HIS A 98 11.83 -2.54 -7.22
N GLU A 99 12.47 -1.98 -6.21
CA GLU A 99 13.56 -2.62 -5.48
C GLU A 99 12.98 -3.61 -4.48
N ALA A 100 13.84 -4.29 -3.72
CA ALA A 100 13.37 -5.15 -2.64
C ALA A 100 12.70 -4.31 -1.55
N LYS A 101 11.61 -4.85 -0.98
CA LYS A 101 10.94 -4.26 0.18
C LYS A 101 10.39 -2.87 -0.06
N VAL A 102 9.78 -2.66 -1.24
CA VAL A 102 9.03 -1.44 -1.53
C VAL A 102 7.54 -1.73 -1.55
N ALA A 103 6.74 -0.71 -1.23
CA ALA A 103 5.29 -0.76 -1.30
C ALA A 103 4.84 -0.12 -2.62
N SER A 104 4.01 -0.82 -3.36
CA SER A 104 3.53 -0.41 -4.68
C SER A 104 2.07 -0.78 -4.85
N MET A 105 1.35 -0.03 -5.69
CA MET A 105 -0.08 -0.27 -5.89
C MET A 105 -0.34 -1.42 -6.84
N ALA A 106 -1.19 -2.34 -6.40
CA ALA A 106 -1.75 -3.33 -7.31
C ALA A 106 -2.81 -2.67 -8.19
N ASN A 107 -2.95 -3.15 -9.42
CA ASN A 107 -3.96 -2.63 -10.33
C ASN A 107 -4.42 -3.72 -11.32
N ALA A 108 -5.48 -3.43 -12.05
CA ALA A 108 -6.03 -4.31 -13.08
C ALA A 108 -5.81 -3.72 -14.49
N GLY A 109 -4.72 -2.97 -14.65
CA GLY A 109 -4.38 -2.26 -15.86
C GLY A 109 -4.18 -0.77 -15.57
N PRO A 110 -3.92 0.05 -16.60
CA PRO A 110 -3.65 1.47 -16.38
C PRO A 110 -4.79 2.20 -15.67
N ASN A 111 -4.43 3.03 -14.69
CA ASN A 111 -5.34 3.95 -14.02
C ASN A 111 -6.51 3.25 -13.30
N THR A 112 -6.21 2.12 -12.65
CA THR A 112 -7.22 1.35 -11.90
C THR A 112 -6.83 1.15 -10.44
N ASN A 113 -6.10 2.10 -9.87
CA ASN A 113 -5.67 2.02 -8.47
C ASN A 113 -6.85 2.20 -7.52
N GLY A 114 -6.86 1.45 -6.45
CA GLY A 114 -7.86 1.54 -5.40
C GLY A 114 -7.22 1.40 -4.03
N SER A 115 -7.45 0.29 -3.36
CA SER A 115 -6.90 0.05 -2.03
C SER A 115 -5.84 -1.03 -1.99
N GLN A 116 -5.76 -1.89 -2.98
CA GLN A 116 -4.83 -3.02 -2.97
C GLN A 116 -3.40 -2.56 -3.22
N PHE A 117 -2.48 -3.10 -2.44
CA PHE A 117 -1.05 -2.83 -2.61
C PHE A 117 -0.25 -4.09 -2.30
N PHE A 118 1.02 -4.07 -2.70
CA PHE A 118 1.92 -5.19 -2.41
C PHE A 118 3.26 -4.65 -1.91
N ILE A 119 3.97 -5.52 -1.20
CA ILE A 119 5.34 -5.24 -0.74
C ILE A 119 6.22 -6.30 -1.39
N THR A 120 7.27 -5.87 -2.07
CA THR A 120 8.15 -6.78 -2.80
C THR A 120 9.09 -7.54 -1.86
N HIS A 121 9.36 -8.81 -2.17
CA HIS A 121 10.42 -9.57 -1.50
C HIS A 121 11.79 -9.22 -2.08
N SER A 122 11.88 -9.15 -3.39
CA SER A 122 13.10 -8.92 -4.14
C SER A 122 12.85 -7.91 -5.25
N PRO A 123 13.89 -7.40 -5.94
CA PRO A 123 13.67 -6.43 -7.02
C PRO A 123 12.80 -7.00 -8.14
N GLN A 124 11.87 -6.18 -8.63
CA GLN A 124 10.92 -6.54 -9.69
C GLN A 124 10.92 -5.46 -10.77
N PRO A 125 12.01 -5.32 -11.54
CA PRO A 125 12.13 -4.22 -12.50
C PRO A 125 11.08 -4.25 -13.62
N HIS A 126 10.50 -5.41 -13.91
CA HIS A 126 9.45 -5.52 -14.93
C HIS A 126 8.16 -4.77 -14.55
N LEU A 127 8.00 -4.38 -13.30
CA LEU A 127 6.84 -3.62 -12.83
C LEU A 127 7.03 -2.11 -12.92
N ASN A 128 8.26 -1.65 -13.16
CA ASN A 128 8.55 -0.23 -13.23
C ASN A 128 7.74 0.44 -14.34
N GLY A 129 7.12 1.58 -14.02
CA GLY A 129 6.28 2.32 -14.97
C GLY A 129 4.86 1.78 -15.11
N LYS A 130 4.54 0.64 -14.51
CA LYS A 130 3.21 -0.01 -14.58
C LYS A 130 2.46 0.04 -13.26
N HIS A 131 3.19 0.10 -12.16
CA HIS A 131 2.64 0.17 -10.80
C HIS A 131 3.27 1.33 -10.08
N THR A 132 2.49 2.01 -9.24
CA THR A 132 2.96 3.19 -8.52
C THR A 132 3.66 2.78 -7.23
N VAL A 133 4.98 2.96 -7.17
CA VAL A 133 5.75 2.80 -5.93
C VAL A 133 5.49 4.03 -5.06
N PHE A 134 5.08 3.82 -3.81
CA PHE A 134 4.74 4.94 -2.92
C PHE A 134 5.38 4.85 -1.53
N GLY A 135 6.10 3.78 -1.24
CA GLY A 135 6.74 3.62 0.06
C GLY A 135 7.81 2.54 0.04
N LYS A 136 8.55 2.46 1.14
CA LYS A 136 9.53 1.40 1.34
C LYS A 136 9.53 0.95 2.80
N VAL A 137 9.92 -0.31 3.03
CA VAL A 137 10.03 -0.87 4.37
C VAL A 137 11.26 -0.29 5.04
N THR A 138 11.07 0.31 6.23
CA THR A 138 12.14 0.83 7.06
C THR A 138 12.39 -0.04 8.30
N LYS A 139 11.36 -0.78 8.72
CA LYS A 139 11.46 -1.76 9.81
C LYS A 139 10.56 -2.93 9.50
N GLY A 140 10.99 -4.15 9.87
CA GLY A 140 10.18 -5.34 9.68
C GLY A 140 10.36 -6.01 8.33
N ALA A 141 11.48 -5.81 7.66
CA ALA A 141 11.76 -6.51 6.40
C ALA A 141 11.70 -8.03 6.58
N ASP A 142 12.17 -8.54 7.71
CA ASP A 142 12.08 -9.95 8.04
C ASP A 142 10.63 -10.40 8.26
N VAL A 143 9.77 -9.52 8.75
CA VAL A 143 8.33 -9.79 8.88
C VAL A 143 7.71 -9.99 7.51
N VAL A 144 8.06 -9.15 6.54
CA VAL A 144 7.57 -9.30 5.16
C VAL A 144 7.90 -10.68 4.62
N ASP A 145 9.12 -11.17 4.88
CA ASP A 145 9.55 -12.48 4.42
C ASP A 145 8.81 -13.64 5.10
N ARG A 146 8.19 -13.40 6.26
CA ARG A 146 7.44 -14.41 7.00
C ARG A 146 5.93 -14.37 6.75
N ILE A 147 5.44 -13.34 6.09
CA ILE A 147 4.01 -13.23 5.77
C ILE A 147 3.59 -14.40 4.88
N GLU A 148 2.48 -15.03 5.23
CA GLU A 148 1.89 -16.12 4.46
C GLU A 148 0.47 -15.73 4.04
N LYS A 149 -0.03 -16.38 3.01
CA LYS A 149 -1.41 -16.19 2.58
C LYS A 149 -2.35 -16.46 3.74
N GLY A 150 -3.24 -15.52 4.01
CA GLY A 150 -4.16 -15.60 5.12
C GLY A 150 -3.74 -14.85 6.36
N ASP A 151 -2.47 -14.41 6.44
CA ASP A 151 -2.08 -13.49 7.50
C ASP A 151 -2.90 -12.21 7.40
N VAL A 152 -3.05 -11.51 8.51
CA VAL A 152 -4.01 -10.41 8.64
C VAL A 152 -3.31 -9.13 9.05
N ILE A 153 -3.74 -8.00 8.47
CA ILE A 153 -3.42 -6.68 8.99
C ILE A 153 -4.40 -6.42 10.14
N GLN A 154 -3.89 -6.27 11.35
CA GLN A 154 -4.73 -5.99 12.52
C GLN A 154 -5.06 -4.51 12.60
N SER A 155 -4.11 -3.64 12.25
CA SER A 155 -4.30 -2.20 12.21
C SER A 155 -3.20 -1.54 11.38
N VAL A 156 -3.48 -0.32 10.93
CA VAL A 156 -2.47 0.54 10.28
C VAL A 156 -2.49 1.88 11.00
N GLU A 157 -1.35 2.28 11.54
CA GLU A 157 -1.20 3.57 12.19
C GLU A 157 -0.28 4.44 11.33
N VAL A 158 -0.75 5.67 11.03
CA VAL A 158 0.03 6.63 10.25
C VAL A 158 0.51 7.73 11.20
N ARG A 159 1.79 8.05 11.09
CA ARG A 159 2.36 9.19 11.81
C ARG A 159 3.09 10.10 10.84
N SER A 160 3.15 11.38 11.17
CA SER A 160 3.88 12.38 10.40
C SER A 160 5.00 12.95 11.24
N GLU A 161 6.09 13.31 10.57
CA GLU A 161 7.22 13.97 11.20
C GLU A 161 7.49 15.27 10.44
N SER A 162 7.45 16.40 11.16
CA SER A 162 7.81 17.65 10.54
C SER A 162 9.34 17.72 10.39
N SER A 163 9.75 18.07 9.22
CA SER A 163 11.17 18.25 8.91
C SER A 163 11.67 19.58 9.47
#